data_d0b234c03b6ae7a8aec3c6dde6bc5294
#
_entry.id   d0b234c03b6ae7a8aec3c6dde6bc5294
#
_cell.length_a   1.000
_cell.length_b   1.000
_cell.length_c   1.000
_cell.angle_alpha   90.00
_cell.angle_beta   90.00
_cell.angle_gamma   90.00
#
_symmetry.space_group_name_H-M   'P 1'
#
loop_
_entity.id
_entity.type
_entity.pdbx_description
1 polymer ?
#
loop_
_entity_poly.entity_id
_entity_poly.type
_entity_poly.pdbx_seq_one_letter_code
_entity_poly.pdbx_strand_id
1 'polypeptide(L)'
;MNLRFLSLLAGVLLLAASAGNTPESSTAAGTNASTTPAATNTAGQPGSREDFMKNVGDRVFFDFDKSDIKPEGRQVLQRQADWLKKYPNVTVTVEGHCDERGTREYNLALGERRATAAKKMLVALGVPAARISTISYGKERPAVVGSNEAAWAQNRRAVTVIN
;
A
#
# COMPACT_ATOMS: atom_id res chain seq x y z
N MET A 1 -7.06 44.81 -32.88
CA MET A 1 -5.91 45.15 -33.79
C MET A 1 -5.07 43.88 -33.85
N ASN A 2 -5.33 43.11 -34.91
CA ASN A 2 -4.36 42.61 -35.88
C ASN A 2 -3.37 41.54 -35.35
N LEU A 3 -3.05 40.41 -35.93
CA LEU A 3 -3.24 39.86 -37.29
C LEU A 3 -2.64 38.45 -37.25
N ARG A 4 -3.35 37.43 -37.62
CA ARG A 4 -3.10 36.38 -38.61
C ARG A 4 -1.63 36.08 -38.93
N PHE A 5 -1.21 34.82 -38.86
CA PHE A 5 -0.67 34.15 -40.05
C PHE A 5 -0.89 32.63 -39.98
N LEU A 6 -1.57 32.18 -41.02
CA LEU A 6 -1.83 30.85 -41.49
C LEU A 6 -0.68 30.45 -42.43
N SER A 7 -0.19 29.23 -42.39
CA SER A 7 0.54 28.62 -43.52
C SER A 7 0.38 27.11 -43.51
N LEU A 8 -0.35 26.67 -44.54
CA LEU A 8 -0.46 25.32 -45.09
C LEU A 8 0.76 25.04 -46.01
N LEU A 9 1.16 23.77 -46.13
CA LEU A 9 1.53 23.00 -47.33
C LEU A 9 1.97 21.61 -46.88
N ALA A 10 1.32 20.49 -47.11
CA ALA A 10 0.95 19.76 -48.31
C ALA A 10 2.11 18.98 -48.97
N GLY A 11 1.91 17.65 -49.00
CA GLY A 11 2.38 16.73 -50.07
C GLY A 11 3.67 15.95 -49.71
N VAL A 12 3.79 14.69 -49.92
CA VAL A 12 3.50 13.79 -51.03
C VAL A 12 3.74 12.33 -50.62
N LEU A 13 2.93 11.48 -51.06
CA LEU A 13 2.88 10.03 -51.05
C LEU A 13 4.01 9.41 -51.90
N LEU A 14 4.63 8.31 -51.44
CA LEU A 14 5.16 7.29 -52.36
C LEU A 14 5.16 5.91 -51.71
N LEU A 15 4.39 5.00 -52.32
CA LEU A 15 4.42 3.55 -52.15
C LEU A 15 5.64 2.97 -52.87
N ALA A 16 6.26 1.95 -52.27
CA ALA A 16 6.79 0.82 -53.02
C ALA A 16 6.92 -0.41 -52.13
N ALA A 17 6.25 -1.46 -52.56
CA ALA A 17 6.31 -2.82 -52.05
C ALA A 17 7.58 -3.52 -52.63
N SER A 18 8.19 -4.43 -51.87
CA SER A 18 8.52 -5.78 -52.40
C SER A 18 9.16 -6.68 -51.39
N ALA A 19 8.63 -7.83 -51.30
CA ALA A 19 8.91 -9.15 -50.78
C ALA A 19 10.36 -9.59 -50.65
N GLY A 20 10.60 -10.45 -49.63
CA GLY A 20 11.42 -11.63 -49.85
C GLY A 20 12.48 -11.95 -48.81
N ASN A 21 12.25 -13.08 -48.10
CA ASN A 21 13.21 -14.07 -47.63
C ASN A 21 14.02 -13.85 -46.32
N THR A 22 13.70 -14.73 -45.35
CA THR A 22 14.60 -15.33 -44.34
C THR A 22 15.67 -16.21 -45.03
N PRO A 23 16.79 -16.68 -44.36
CA PRO A 23 17.03 -16.88 -42.94
C PRO A 23 18.45 -16.58 -42.41
N GLU A 24 18.61 -16.84 -41.11
CA GLU A 24 19.80 -17.32 -40.38
C GLU A 24 20.77 -16.34 -39.72
N SER A 25 20.78 -16.54 -38.39
CA SER A 25 21.89 -16.74 -37.47
C SER A 25 22.95 -15.66 -37.31
N SER A 26 23.00 -15.13 -36.15
CA SER A 26 24.01 -15.31 -35.09
C SER A 26 24.22 -14.07 -34.22
N THR A 27 24.10 -14.32 -32.91
CA THR A 27 24.94 -13.85 -31.80
C THR A 27 25.37 -12.39 -31.77
N ALA A 28 24.85 -11.63 -30.80
CA ALA A 28 25.69 -11.01 -29.78
C ALA A 28 24.85 -10.26 -28.75
N ALA A 29 25.05 -10.62 -27.55
CA ALA A 29 24.77 -10.04 -26.28
C ALA A 29 24.63 -8.51 -26.23
N GLY A 30 23.54 -8.07 -25.62
CA GLY A 30 23.32 -6.71 -25.16
C GLY A 30 22.41 -6.78 -23.94
N THR A 31 22.96 -7.29 -22.85
CA THR A 31 22.35 -7.35 -21.52
C THR A 31 22.16 -5.93 -21.00
N ASN A 32 20.94 -5.44 -20.97
CA ASN A 32 20.54 -4.43 -20.01
C ASN A 32 19.42 -5.03 -19.18
N ALA A 33 19.81 -5.90 -18.27
CA ALA A 33 18.99 -6.27 -17.13
C ALA A 33 18.89 -5.06 -16.21
N SER A 34 17.80 -4.32 -16.31
CA SER A 34 17.33 -3.45 -15.24
C SER A 34 16.91 -4.36 -14.09
N THR A 35 17.86 -4.71 -13.25
CA THR A 35 17.63 -5.44 -12.01
C THR A 35 17.00 -4.49 -11.02
N THR A 36 15.69 -4.39 -11.04
CA THR A 36 14.93 -4.02 -9.83
C THR A 36 15.24 -5.12 -8.83
N PRO A 37 15.78 -4.82 -7.64
CA PRO A 37 15.89 -5.85 -6.61
C PRO A 37 14.48 -6.24 -6.20
N ALA A 38 14.00 -7.36 -6.70
CA ALA A 38 12.88 -8.05 -6.10
C ALA A 38 13.29 -8.36 -4.67
N ALA A 39 12.63 -7.71 -3.71
CA ALA A 39 12.71 -8.10 -2.31
C ALA A 39 12.22 -9.56 -2.24
N THR A 40 13.14 -10.49 -2.18
CA THR A 40 12.87 -11.90 -1.89
C THR A 40 12.42 -11.98 -0.44
N ASN A 41 11.12 -11.77 -0.21
CA ASN A 41 10.47 -12.08 1.05
C ASN A 41 10.42 -13.61 1.20
N THR A 42 11.50 -14.18 1.67
CA THR A 42 11.55 -15.61 2.00
C THR A 42 10.69 -15.81 3.25
N ALA A 43 9.57 -16.51 3.10
CA ALA A 43 8.62 -16.78 4.16
C ALA A 43 9.33 -17.36 5.41
N GLY A 44 9.09 -16.70 6.57
CA GLY A 44 9.62 -17.16 7.86
C GLY A 44 11.00 -16.62 8.25
N GLN A 45 11.67 -15.81 7.42
CA GLN A 45 12.93 -15.19 7.83
C GLN A 45 12.68 -14.00 8.79
N PRO A 46 13.59 -13.75 9.75
CA PRO A 46 13.54 -12.54 10.59
C PRO A 46 13.53 -11.27 9.74
N GLY A 47 12.58 -10.36 10.01
CA GLY A 47 12.39 -9.14 9.23
C GLY A 47 11.45 -9.28 8.03
N SER A 48 10.88 -10.48 7.78
CA SER A 48 9.88 -10.70 6.72
C SER A 48 8.47 -10.27 7.16
N ARG A 49 7.55 -10.16 6.18
CA ARG A 49 6.13 -9.93 6.44
C ARG A 49 5.54 -11.04 7.33
N GLU A 50 5.89 -12.30 7.07
CA GLU A 50 5.41 -13.45 7.83
C GLU A 50 5.91 -13.42 9.28
N ASP A 51 7.17 -13.04 9.51
CA ASP A 51 7.73 -12.82 10.85
C ASP A 51 6.92 -11.73 11.59
N PHE A 52 6.65 -10.61 10.93
CA PHE A 52 5.86 -9.53 11.50
C PHE A 52 4.44 -9.98 11.87
N MET A 53 3.75 -10.65 10.96
CA MET A 53 2.37 -11.11 11.17
C MET A 53 2.25 -12.13 12.30
N LYS A 54 3.18 -13.10 12.38
CA LYS A 54 3.14 -14.20 13.35
C LYS A 54 3.61 -13.80 14.74
N ASN A 55 4.69 -13.04 14.82
CA ASN A 55 5.40 -12.81 16.09
C ASN A 55 5.07 -11.46 16.71
N VAL A 56 4.61 -10.49 15.92
CA VAL A 56 4.36 -9.12 16.37
C VAL A 56 2.87 -8.81 16.42
N GLY A 57 2.14 -9.23 15.38
CA GLY A 57 0.76 -8.87 15.14
C GLY A 57 0.63 -7.61 14.28
N ASP A 58 -0.18 -7.71 13.24
CA ASP A 58 -0.29 -6.70 12.20
C ASP A 58 -1.42 -5.70 12.41
N ARG A 59 -2.33 -5.91 13.38
CA ARG A 59 -3.57 -5.13 13.48
C ARG A 59 -3.95 -4.71 14.89
N VAL A 60 -4.67 -3.60 14.95
CA VAL A 60 -5.32 -3.08 16.16
C VAL A 60 -6.80 -2.84 15.90
N PHE A 61 -7.63 -3.02 16.92
CA PHE A 61 -9.08 -2.93 16.83
C PHE A 61 -9.62 -1.69 17.53
N PHE A 62 -10.81 -1.25 17.07
CA PHE A 62 -11.46 -0.05 17.57
C PHE A 62 -12.92 -0.34 17.99
N ASP A 63 -13.40 0.48 18.90
CA ASP A 63 -14.82 0.49 19.25
C ASP A 63 -15.63 1.15 18.13
N PHE A 64 -16.96 0.95 18.22
CA PHE A 64 -17.87 1.56 17.25
C PHE A 64 -17.70 3.07 17.23
N ASP A 65 -17.58 3.62 16.03
CA ASP A 65 -17.44 5.06 15.75
C ASP A 65 -16.24 5.74 16.44
N LYS A 66 -15.23 4.98 16.90
CA LYS A 66 -14.04 5.50 17.56
C LYS A 66 -12.77 5.25 16.76
N SER A 67 -11.78 6.13 17.00
CA SER A 67 -10.41 6.02 16.49
C SER A 67 -9.36 6.07 17.60
N ASP A 68 -9.76 6.01 18.86
CA ASP A 68 -8.86 5.95 20.00
C ASP A 68 -8.19 4.58 20.11
N ILE A 69 -6.88 4.56 20.35
CA ILE A 69 -6.14 3.31 20.53
C ILE A 69 -6.44 2.74 21.91
N LYS A 70 -7.01 1.56 21.93
CA LYS A 70 -7.30 0.80 23.16
C LYS A 70 -6.02 0.30 23.84
N PRO A 71 -6.06 -0.03 25.15
CA PRO A 71 -4.88 -0.55 25.87
C PRO A 71 -4.23 -1.74 25.18
N GLU A 72 -5.02 -2.71 24.66
CA GLU A 72 -4.54 -3.88 23.94
C GLU A 72 -3.86 -3.48 22.62
N GLY A 73 -4.44 -2.51 21.91
CA GLY A 73 -3.87 -1.94 20.69
C GLY A 73 -2.53 -1.25 20.94
N ARG A 74 -2.37 -0.56 22.07
CA ARG A 74 -1.08 0.05 22.46
C ARG A 74 0.02 -1.00 22.61
N GLN A 75 -0.28 -2.13 23.20
CA GLN A 75 0.68 -3.24 23.35
C GLN A 75 1.10 -3.81 22.00
N VAL A 76 0.15 -3.96 21.05
CA VAL A 76 0.47 -4.40 19.70
C VAL A 76 1.37 -3.37 19.00
N LEU A 77 1.02 -2.08 19.03
CA LEU A 77 1.81 -1.02 18.41
C LEU A 77 3.19 -0.87 19.05
N GLN A 78 3.33 -1.14 20.36
CA GLN A 78 4.66 -1.19 21.01
C GLN A 78 5.53 -2.29 20.40
N ARG A 79 5.01 -3.52 20.27
CA ARG A 79 5.75 -4.61 19.61
C ARG A 79 6.08 -4.30 18.15
N GLN A 80 5.15 -3.68 17.43
CA GLN A 80 5.39 -3.22 16.06
C GLN A 80 6.52 -2.19 15.98
N ALA A 81 6.50 -1.20 16.87
CA ALA A 81 7.55 -0.18 16.93
C ALA A 81 8.92 -0.79 17.24
N ASP A 82 8.99 -1.71 18.19
CA ASP A 82 10.25 -2.38 18.56
C ASP A 82 10.79 -3.23 17.41
N TRP A 83 9.92 -3.93 16.70
CA TRP A 83 10.29 -4.68 15.50
C TRP A 83 10.76 -3.75 14.37
N LEU A 84 10.04 -2.65 14.10
CA LEU A 84 10.41 -1.67 13.07
C LEU A 84 11.73 -0.95 13.39
N LYS A 85 12.08 -0.76 14.66
CA LYS A 85 13.38 -0.24 15.09
C LYS A 85 14.51 -1.25 14.84
N LYS A 86 14.22 -2.55 15.03
CA LYS A 86 15.18 -3.63 14.74
C LYS A 86 15.45 -3.77 13.23
N TYR A 87 14.48 -3.44 12.39
CA TYR A 87 14.59 -3.53 10.92
C TYR A 87 14.43 -2.14 10.27
N PRO A 88 15.47 -1.27 10.30
CA PRO A 88 15.36 0.14 9.94
C PRO A 88 15.06 0.41 8.47
N ASN A 89 15.33 -0.54 7.57
CA ASN A 89 15.07 -0.41 6.14
C ASN A 89 13.63 -0.74 5.74
N VAL A 90 12.84 -1.32 6.65
CA VAL A 90 11.44 -1.68 6.38
C VAL A 90 10.56 -0.43 6.43
N THR A 91 9.72 -0.26 5.43
CA THR A 91 8.65 0.74 5.39
C THR A 91 7.30 0.06 5.51
N VAL A 92 6.30 0.79 5.99
CA VAL A 92 4.97 0.24 6.23
C VAL A 92 3.87 1.18 5.73
N THR A 93 2.75 0.60 5.38
CA THR A 93 1.49 1.30 5.16
C THR A 93 0.49 0.89 6.23
N VAL A 94 -0.09 1.85 6.94
CA VAL A 94 -1.16 1.61 7.90
C VAL A 94 -2.50 1.80 7.19
N GLU A 95 -3.25 0.71 7.07
CA GLU A 95 -4.55 0.67 6.43
C GLU A 95 -5.67 0.84 7.47
N GLY A 96 -6.58 1.80 7.25
CA GLY A 96 -7.73 2.03 8.12
C GLY A 96 -9.01 1.42 7.54
N HIS A 97 -9.75 0.70 8.39
CA HIS A 97 -10.97 -0.02 8.01
C HIS A 97 -12.11 0.24 8.99
N CYS A 98 -13.32 0.10 8.50
CA CYS A 98 -14.56 0.27 9.24
C CYS A 98 -15.49 -0.93 9.03
N ASP A 99 -16.50 -1.06 9.90
CA ASP A 99 -17.65 -1.94 9.64
C ASP A 99 -18.58 -1.32 8.57
N GLU A 100 -19.59 -2.06 8.15
CA GLU A 100 -20.47 -1.70 7.02
C GLU A 100 -21.41 -0.52 7.30
N ARG A 101 -21.63 -0.17 8.58
CA ARG A 101 -22.62 0.84 8.98
C ARG A 101 -22.18 2.25 8.62
N GLY A 102 -23.12 3.09 8.18
CA GLY A 102 -22.88 4.47 7.77
C GLY A 102 -22.55 4.64 6.29
N THR A 103 -22.36 5.88 5.87
CA THR A 103 -22.05 6.23 4.47
C THR A 103 -20.61 5.85 4.11
N ARG A 104 -20.34 5.75 2.83
CA ARG A 104 -19.00 5.47 2.30
C ARG A 104 -18.01 6.57 2.68
N GLU A 105 -18.41 7.81 2.49
CA GLU A 105 -17.60 9.01 2.75
C GLU A 105 -17.25 9.11 4.24
N TYR A 106 -18.23 8.90 5.11
CA TYR A 106 -18.01 8.90 6.55
C TYR A 106 -17.00 7.84 6.96
N ASN A 107 -17.14 6.61 6.45
CA ASN A 107 -16.25 5.50 6.75
C ASN A 107 -14.84 5.67 6.19
N LEU A 108 -14.68 6.31 5.01
CA LEU A 108 -13.37 6.68 4.51
C LEU A 108 -12.66 7.65 5.46
N ALA A 109 -13.37 8.67 5.94
CA ALA A 109 -12.82 9.61 6.91
C ALA A 109 -12.51 8.95 8.27
N LEU A 110 -13.38 8.05 8.76
CA LEU A 110 -13.15 7.31 10.01
C LEU A 110 -11.96 6.35 9.89
N GLY A 111 -11.86 5.63 8.77
CA GLY A 111 -10.71 4.77 8.49
C GLY A 111 -9.40 5.54 8.46
N GLU A 112 -9.36 6.73 7.84
CA GLU A 112 -8.19 7.60 7.86
C GLU A 112 -7.81 8.05 9.28
N ARG A 113 -8.80 8.43 10.11
CA ARG A 113 -8.53 8.77 11.52
C ARG A 113 -7.92 7.60 12.28
N ARG A 114 -8.38 6.36 12.05
CA ARG A 114 -7.84 5.12 12.66
C ARG A 114 -6.41 4.86 12.22
N ALA A 115 -6.14 4.92 10.91
CA ALA A 115 -4.79 4.76 10.37
C ALA A 115 -3.83 5.82 10.92
N THR A 116 -4.27 7.07 10.96
CA THR A 116 -3.50 8.20 11.51
C THR A 116 -3.25 8.04 13.02
N ALA A 117 -4.21 7.55 13.79
CA ALA A 117 -4.02 7.30 15.22
C ALA A 117 -2.94 6.23 15.47
N ALA A 118 -2.97 5.13 14.71
CA ALA A 118 -1.92 4.10 14.79
C ALA A 118 -0.55 4.64 14.35
N LYS A 119 -0.47 5.38 13.24
CA LYS A 119 0.77 6.04 12.80
C LYS A 119 1.33 6.98 13.86
N LYS A 120 0.50 7.85 14.44
CA LYS A 120 0.93 8.77 15.50
C LYS A 120 1.52 8.03 16.70
N MET A 121 0.91 6.91 17.09
CA MET A 121 1.42 6.08 18.19
C MET A 121 2.77 5.45 17.82
N LEU A 122 2.94 4.88 16.63
CA LEU A 122 4.22 4.33 16.16
C LEU A 122 5.32 5.41 16.13
N VAL A 123 5.00 6.62 15.69
CA VAL A 123 5.95 7.76 15.69
C VAL A 123 6.32 8.14 17.12
N ALA A 124 5.35 8.23 18.03
CA ALA A 124 5.61 8.50 19.45
C ALA A 124 6.49 7.43 20.12
N LEU A 125 6.44 6.19 19.62
CA LEU A 125 7.28 5.07 20.04
C LEU A 125 8.66 5.02 19.35
N GLY A 126 8.98 6.03 18.51
CA GLY A 126 10.31 6.23 17.93
C GLY A 126 10.48 5.71 16.50
N VAL A 127 9.40 5.33 15.79
CA VAL A 127 9.49 4.98 14.38
C VAL A 127 9.46 6.25 13.53
N PRO A 128 10.43 6.49 12.62
CA PRO A 128 10.44 7.68 11.78
C PRO A 128 9.16 7.81 10.93
N ALA A 129 8.52 8.98 10.96
CA ALA A 129 7.27 9.25 10.23
C ALA A 129 7.38 9.01 8.72
N ALA A 130 8.57 9.24 8.13
CA ALA A 130 8.84 9.01 6.71
C ALA A 130 8.74 7.54 6.28
N ARG A 131 8.83 6.60 7.24
CA ARG A 131 8.69 5.16 6.99
C ARG A 131 7.25 4.65 7.05
N ILE A 132 6.29 5.52 7.39
CA ILE A 132 4.92 5.12 7.66
C ILE A 132 3.98 5.93 6.76
N SER A 133 3.34 5.25 5.82
CA SER A 133 2.23 5.79 5.03
C SER A 133 0.89 5.41 5.63
N THR A 134 -0.17 6.15 5.33
CA THR A 134 -1.55 5.81 5.71
C THR A 134 -2.42 5.71 4.48
N ILE A 135 -3.41 4.84 4.53
CA ILE A 135 -4.49 4.74 3.55
C ILE A 135 -5.78 4.29 4.24
N SER A 136 -6.91 4.84 3.82
CA SER A 136 -8.22 4.38 4.28
C SER A 136 -8.94 3.62 3.19
N TYR A 137 -9.45 2.47 3.53
CA TYR A 137 -10.40 1.71 2.70
C TYR A 137 -11.84 1.85 3.22
N GLY A 138 -12.05 2.57 4.34
CA GLY A 138 -13.36 2.70 4.93
C GLY A 138 -14.00 1.33 5.14
N LYS A 139 -15.21 1.12 4.64
CA LYS A 139 -15.94 -0.16 4.71
C LYS A 139 -15.77 -1.07 3.49
N GLU A 140 -14.97 -0.66 2.49
CA GLU A 140 -14.88 -1.34 1.19
C GLU A 140 -14.08 -2.65 1.21
N ARG A 141 -13.28 -2.88 2.27
CA ARG A 141 -12.46 -4.09 2.43
C ARG A 141 -12.73 -4.77 3.78
N PRO A 142 -13.88 -5.42 3.96
CA PRO A 142 -14.17 -6.14 5.19
C PRO A 142 -13.22 -7.34 5.37
N ALA A 143 -12.79 -7.59 6.61
CA ALA A 143 -12.05 -8.79 6.97
C ALA A 143 -13.01 -9.98 7.12
N VAL A 144 -14.23 -9.72 7.63
CA VAL A 144 -15.27 -10.70 7.80
C VAL A 144 -16.56 -10.14 7.23
N VAL A 145 -17.19 -10.90 6.34
CA VAL A 145 -18.51 -10.58 5.80
C VAL A 145 -19.57 -11.01 6.80
N GLY A 146 -20.47 -10.10 7.15
CA GLY A 146 -21.57 -10.37 8.08
C GLY A 146 -22.10 -9.10 8.73
N SER A 147 -23.40 -9.08 9.01
CA SER A 147 -24.13 -7.95 9.59
C SER A 147 -24.45 -8.24 11.06
N ASN A 148 -23.42 -8.49 11.85
CA ASN A 148 -23.51 -8.72 13.29
C ASN A 148 -22.28 -8.16 14.01
N GLU A 149 -22.38 -8.00 15.34
CA GLU A 149 -21.29 -7.40 16.13
C GLU A 149 -19.97 -8.19 16.05
N ALA A 150 -20.01 -9.51 15.93
CA ALA A 150 -18.81 -10.32 15.81
C ALA A 150 -18.03 -9.97 14.52
N ALA A 151 -18.72 -9.84 13.37
CA ALA A 151 -18.13 -9.42 12.11
C ALA A 151 -17.69 -7.95 12.17
N TRP A 152 -18.54 -7.06 12.68
CA TRP A 152 -18.24 -5.63 12.79
C TRP A 152 -17.02 -5.35 13.65
N ALA A 153 -16.85 -6.04 14.77
CA ALA A 153 -15.68 -5.90 15.64
C ALA A 153 -14.36 -6.25 14.91
N GLN A 154 -14.37 -7.26 14.03
CA GLN A 154 -13.21 -7.63 13.22
C GLN A 154 -12.94 -6.63 12.09
N ASN A 155 -13.98 -5.94 11.62
CA ASN A 155 -13.86 -4.98 10.54
C ASN A 155 -13.36 -3.61 11.03
N ARG A 156 -13.67 -3.22 12.27
CA ARG A 156 -13.19 -1.97 12.89
C ARG A 156 -11.72 -2.10 13.29
N ARG A 157 -10.80 -1.92 12.35
CA ARG A 157 -9.38 -2.16 12.56
C ARG A 157 -8.47 -1.18 11.82
N ALA A 158 -7.23 -1.08 12.27
CA ALA A 158 -6.11 -0.61 11.45
C ALA A 158 -5.10 -1.75 11.28
N VAL A 159 -4.59 -1.92 10.08
CA VAL A 159 -3.63 -2.98 9.71
C VAL A 159 -2.31 -2.35 9.28
N THR A 160 -1.21 -2.76 9.88
CA THR A 160 0.14 -2.37 9.47
C THR A 160 0.66 -3.38 8.46
N VAL A 161 0.87 -2.94 7.24
CA VAL A 161 1.35 -3.77 6.11
C VAL A 161 2.79 -3.41 5.80
N ILE A 162 3.65 -4.41 5.71
CA ILE A 162 5.03 -4.27 5.24
C ILE A 162 5.00 -4.04 3.72
N ASN A 163 5.72 -3.01 3.24
CA ASN A 163 5.81 -2.66 1.82
C ASN A 163 6.88 -3.48 1.09
#